data_cb99d81dd8124900b46b8aa6c0696ebf
#
_entry.id   cb99d81dd8124900b46b8aa6c0696ebf
#
_cell.length_a   1.000
_cell.length_b   1.000
_cell.length_c   1.000
_cell.angle_alpha   90.00
_cell.angle_beta   90.00
_cell.angle_gamma   90.00
#
_symmetry.space_group_name_H-M   'P 1'
#
loop_
_entity.id
_entity.type
_entity.pdbx_description
1 polymer ?
#
loop_
_entity_poly.entity_id
_entity_poly.type
_entity_poly.pdbx_seq_one_letter_code
_entity_poly.pdbx_strand_id
1 'polypeptide(L)'
;LSATVDAYHNKVTDKIVATPTKNLFIWSMVNLGKVDIKGIDATASLSLQPLDKLRINLSGNYTYQRALDVTNSNPNSPEGKVYKHQIAYTPRVSASGQAGIETPWLNLSYSFLFSGKRYMLGQNISDNRLDSYSDHSISAYRDFKIQKVTASLNLEVLNLMNRNYEIVKNFPMPGRSVRVTIG
;
A
#
# COMPACT_ATOMS: atom_id res chain seq x y z
N LEU A 1 22.40 -8.97 -1.90
CA LEU A 1 21.27 -8.79 -2.83
C LEU A 1 20.36 -10.01 -2.76
N SER A 2 19.06 -9.77 -2.59
CA SER A 2 18.00 -10.77 -2.71
C SER A 2 16.93 -10.23 -3.64
N ALA A 3 16.38 -11.10 -4.50
CA ALA A 3 15.25 -10.75 -5.36
C ALA A 3 14.37 -11.99 -5.55
N THR A 4 13.06 -11.77 -5.51
CA THR A 4 12.05 -12.83 -5.70
C THR A 4 10.99 -12.31 -6.66
N VAL A 5 10.52 -13.18 -7.55
CA VAL A 5 9.39 -12.90 -8.43
C VAL A 5 8.46 -14.11 -8.37
N ASP A 6 7.23 -13.87 -7.99
CA ASP A 6 6.18 -14.87 -7.87
C ASP A 6 5.04 -14.54 -8.83
N ALA A 7 4.58 -15.55 -9.58
CA ALA A 7 3.39 -15.44 -10.40
C ALA A 7 2.31 -16.40 -9.88
N TYR A 8 1.07 -15.94 -9.82
CA TYR A 8 -0.01 -16.72 -9.23
C TYR A 8 -1.32 -16.62 -10.00
N HIS A 9 -2.13 -17.67 -9.87
CA HIS A 9 -3.49 -17.72 -10.37
C HIS A 9 -4.38 -18.41 -9.33
N ASN A 10 -5.29 -17.66 -8.72
CA ASN A 10 -6.20 -18.13 -7.71
C ASN A 10 -7.66 -18.01 -8.19
N LYS A 11 -8.43 -19.04 -8.02
CA LYS A 11 -9.89 -19.03 -8.18
C LYS A 11 -10.51 -19.17 -6.80
N VAL A 12 -11.24 -18.15 -6.38
CA VAL A 12 -11.85 -18.08 -5.05
C VAL A 12 -13.36 -18.15 -5.22
N THR A 13 -14.03 -19.00 -4.45
CA THR A 13 -15.49 -19.05 -4.33
C THR A 13 -15.92 -18.49 -2.99
N ASP A 14 -17.12 -17.91 -2.94
CA ASP A 14 -17.74 -17.38 -1.72
C ASP A 14 -16.87 -16.34 -0.99
N LYS A 15 -16.16 -15.51 -1.78
CA LYS A 15 -15.32 -14.43 -1.23
C LYS A 15 -16.19 -13.35 -0.60
N ILE A 16 -16.02 -13.16 0.70
CA ILE A 16 -16.66 -12.08 1.45
C ILE A 16 -15.77 -10.83 1.42
N VAL A 17 -16.35 -9.69 1.03
CA VAL A 17 -15.68 -8.38 1.08
C VAL A 17 -16.56 -7.38 1.83
N ALA A 18 -15.91 -6.50 2.60
CA ALA A 18 -16.58 -5.35 3.18
C ALA A 18 -16.60 -4.21 2.16
N THR A 19 -17.77 -3.65 1.90
CA THR A 19 -17.94 -2.47 1.04
C THR A 19 -18.78 -1.41 1.76
N PRO A 20 -18.47 -0.11 1.58
CA PRO A 20 -19.33 0.93 2.11
C PRO A 20 -20.68 0.90 1.40
N THR A 21 -21.75 1.15 2.13
CA THR A 21 -23.09 1.34 1.57
C THR A 21 -23.25 2.77 1.03
N LYS A 22 -24.43 3.13 0.56
CA LYS A 22 -24.77 4.53 0.19
C LYS A 22 -24.51 5.50 1.36
N ASN A 23 -24.71 5.04 2.60
CA ASN A 23 -24.23 5.74 3.78
C ASN A 23 -22.80 5.28 4.07
N LEU A 24 -21.82 6.11 3.77
CA LEU A 24 -20.39 5.80 3.86
C LEU A 24 -19.89 5.40 5.26
N PHE A 25 -20.66 5.68 6.30
CA PHE A 25 -20.36 5.25 7.67
C PHE A 25 -20.84 3.82 7.98
N ILE A 26 -21.61 3.22 7.07
CA ILE A 26 -22.14 1.86 7.23
C ILE A 26 -21.48 0.95 6.21
N TRP A 27 -20.81 -0.07 6.69
CA TRP A 27 -20.19 -1.11 5.87
C TRP A 27 -21.09 -2.34 5.81
N SER A 28 -21.21 -2.91 4.64
CA SER A 28 -21.92 -4.17 4.40
C SER A 28 -20.95 -5.25 3.96
N MET A 29 -21.17 -6.47 4.42
CA MET A 29 -20.46 -7.65 3.94
C MET A 29 -21.18 -8.18 2.71
N VAL A 30 -20.46 -8.27 1.60
CA VAL A 30 -20.97 -8.77 0.31
C VAL A 30 -20.24 -10.06 -0.03
N ASN A 31 -21.00 -11.11 -0.33
CA ASN A 31 -20.45 -12.32 -0.92
C ASN A 31 -20.33 -12.11 -2.43
N LEU A 32 -19.11 -12.13 -2.96
CA LEU A 32 -18.82 -11.97 -4.40
C LEU A 32 -18.95 -13.28 -5.19
N GLY A 33 -19.40 -14.37 -4.56
CA GLY A 33 -19.54 -15.65 -5.24
C GLY A 33 -18.21 -16.17 -5.80
N LYS A 34 -17.80 -15.76 -7.02
CA LYS A 34 -16.56 -16.27 -7.66
C LYS A 34 -15.65 -15.12 -8.07
N VAL A 35 -14.36 -15.23 -7.74
CA VAL A 35 -13.32 -14.26 -8.11
C VAL A 35 -12.15 -14.98 -8.76
N ASP A 36 -11.72 -14.49 -9.93
CA ASP A 36 -10.50 -14.94 -10.63
C ASP A 36 -9.38 -13.92 -10.37
N ILE A 37 -8.31 -14.36 -9.69
CA ILE A 37 -7.20 -13.51 -9.29
C ILE A 37 -5.93 -14.02 -9.99
N LYS A 38 -5.31 -13.15 -10.78
CA LYS A 38 -4.01 -13.39 -11.42
C LYS A 38 -3.07 -12.26 -11.09
N GLY A 39 -1.82 -12.56 -10.80
CA GLY A 39 -0.88 -11.52 -10.47
C GLY A 39 0.57 -11.96 -10.54
N ILE A 40 1.40 -10.94 -10.37
CA ILE A 40 2.85 -11.06 -10.25
C ILE A 40 3.24 -10.18 -9.07
N ASP A 41 3.99 -10.76 -8.14
CA ASP A 41 4.63 -10.07 -7.04
C ASP A 41 6.15 -10.11 -7.24
N ALA A 42 6.80 -8.97 -7.12
CA ALA A 42 8.25 -8.86 -7.17
C ALA A 42 8.75 -8.16 -5.91
N THR A 43 9.75 -8.75 -5.27
CA THR A 43 10.46 -8.14 -4.14
C THR A 43 11.95 -8.08 -4.44
N ALA A 44 12.60 -7.02 -3.98
CA ALA A 44 14.05 -6.90 -4.06
C ALA A 44 14.58 -6.24 -2.79
N SER A 45 15.75 -6.70 -2.32
CA SER A 45 16.50 -6.06 -1.25
C SER A 45 17.99 -6.11 -1.52
N LEU A 46 18.65 -5.00 -1.18
CA LEU A 46 20.09 -4.83 -1.33
C LEU A 46 20.63 -4.19 -0.07
N SER A 47 21.66 -4.78 0.50
CA SER A 47 22.45 -4.17 1.57
C SER A 47 23.89 -4.05 1.10
N LEU A 48 24.42 -2.85 1.18
CA LEU A 48 25.80 -2.51 0.82
C LEU A 48 26.51 -1.92 2.03
N GLN A 49 27.77 -2.23 2.16
CA GLN A 49 28.65 -1.62 3.16
C GLN A 49 29.89 -1.09 2.45
N PRO A 50 29.78 0.08 1.77
CA PRO A 50 30.88 0.62 0.99
C PRO A 50 32.05 1.11 1.86
N LEU A 51 31.80 1.40 3.13
CA LEU A 51 32.79 1.80 4.13
C LEU A 51 32.48 1.12 5.47
N ASP A 52 33.47 0.95 6.34
CA ASP A 52 33.31 0.27 7.65
C ASP A 52 32.19 0.85 8.53
N LYS A 53 31.89 2.13 8.35
CA LYS A 53 30.91 2.87 9.16
C LYS A 53 29.71 3.38 8.37
N LEU A 54 29.51 2.87 7.16
CA LEU A 54 28.40 3.27 6.31
C LEU A 54 27.70 2.02 5.74
N ARG A 55 26.43 1.85 6.09
CA ARG A 55 25.58 0.82 5.49
C ARG A 55 24.42 1.48 4.73
N ILE A 56 24.16 0.98 3.55
CA ILE A 56 23.05 1.40 2.70
C ILE A 56 22.14 0.20 2.49
N ASN A 57 20.89 0.34 2.87
CA ASN A 57 19.85 -0.67 2.71
C ASN A 57 18.79 -0.15 1.75
N LEU A 58 18.49 -0.94 0.72
CA LEU A 58 17.43 -0.67 -0.23
C LEU A 58 16.48 -1.86 -0.26
N SER A 59 15.19 -1.61 -0.22
CA SER A 59 14.18 -2.64 -0.42
C SER A 59 13.00 -2.10 -1.20
N GLY A 60 12.35 -2.98 -1.95
CA GLY A 60 11.19 -2.62 -2.73
C GLY A 60 10.30 -3.82 -3.01
N ASN A 61 9.00 -3.53 -3.12
CA ASN A 61 7.98 -4.48 -3.48
C ASN A 61 7.12 -3.89 -4.60
N TYR A 62 6.75 -4.73 -5.55
CA TYR A 62 5.85 -4.39 -6.63
C TYR A 62 4.84 -5.51 -6.81
N THR A 63 3.58 -5.16 -6.89
CA THR A 63 2.48 -6.09 -7.17
C THR A 63 1.71 -5.62 -8.40
N TYR A 64 1.51 -6.52 -9.34
CA TYR A 64 0.51 -6.38 -10.38
C TYR A 64 -0.53 -7.48 -10.21
N GLN A 65 -1.81 -7.12 -10.05
CA GLN A 65 -2.88 -8.10 -9.89
C GLN A 65 -4.15 -7.71 -10.66
N ARG A 66 -4.78 -8.72 -11.24
CA ARG A 66 -6.14 -8.63 -11.75
C ARG A 66 -7.02 -9.53 -10.91
N ALA A 67 -7.87 -8.94 -10.09
CA ALA A 67 -8.85 -9.64 -9.26
C ALA A 67 -10.26 -9.32 -9.80
N LEU A 68 -10.80 -10.22 -10.59
CA LEU A 68 -12.02 -9.99 -11.35
C LEU A 68 -13.20 -10.77 -10.77
N ASP A 69 -14.35 -10.12 -10.66
CA ASP A 69 -15.60 -10.80 -10.38
C ASP A 69 -16.01 -11.63 -11.59
N VAL A 70 -16.19 -12.93 -11.38
CA VAL A 70 -16.64 -13.89 -12.41
C VAL A 70 -17.86 -14.70 -11.94
N THR A 71 -18.64 -14.12 -11.02
CA THR A 71 -19.80 -14.78 -10.39
C THR A 71 -20.88 -15.12 -11.41
N ASN A 72 -21.31 -14.17 -12.22
CA ASN A 72 -22.39 -14.35 -13.16
C ASN A 72 -22.14 -13.59 -14.46
N SER A 73 -22.15 -14.30 -15.58
CA SER A 73 -21.91 -13.72 -16.91
C SER A 73 -23.20 -13.20 -17.60
N ASN A 74 -24.37 -13.38 -17.00
CA ASN A 74 -25.63 -12.91 -17.59
C ASN A 74 -25.76 -11.39 -17.43
N PRO A 75 -25.68 -10.59 -18.51
CA PRO A 75 -25.71 -9.13 -18.44
C PRO A 75 -27.04 -8.56 -17.93
N ASN A 76 -28.10 -9.36 -17.95
CA ASN A 76 -29.45 -8.95 -17.50
C ASN A 76 -29.63 -9.12 -15.98
N SER A 77 -28.68 -9.80 -15.29
CA SER A 77 -28.69 -9.90 -13.84
C SER A 77 -27.92 -8.74 -13.18
N PRO A 78 -28.26 -8.35 -11.95
CA PRO A 78 -27.48 -7.35 -11.21
C PRO A 78 -25.99 -7.72 -11.09
N GLU A 79 -25.67 -8.98 -10.84
CA GLU A 79 -24.31 -9.50 -10.71
C GLU A 79 -23.58 -9.50 -12.07
N GLY A 80 -24.28 -9.70 -13.18
CA GLY A 80 -23.71 -9.67 -14.52
C GLY A 80 -23.17 -8.29 -14.93
N LYS A 81 -23.69 -7.22 -14.33
CA LYS A 81 -23.18 -5.85 -14.56
C LYS A 81 -21.77 -5.62 -14.04
N VAL A 82 -21.28 -6.46 -13.14
CA VAL A 82 -19.92 -6.40 -12.59
C VAL A 82 -19.02 -7.53 -13.11
N TYR A 83 -19.51 -8.33 -14.05
CA TYR A 83 -18.75 -9.44 -14.62
C TYR A 83 -17.45 -8.97 -15.28
N LYS A 84 -16.33 -9.57 -14.91
CA LYS A 84 -14.96 -9.19 -15.31
C LYS A 84 -14.54 -7.78 -14.88
N HIS A 85 -15.24 -7.17 -13.94
CA HIS A 85 -14.77 -5.96 -13.28
C HIS A 85 -13.77 -6.29 -12.16
N GLN A 86 -12.83 -5.38 -11.92
CA GLN A 86 -11.94 -5.44 -10.77
C GLN A 86 -12.78 -5.31 -9.50
N ILE A 87 -12.54 -6.16 -8.51
CA ILE A 87 -13.27 -6.10 -7.23
C ILE A 87 -12.96 -4.79 -6.49
N ALA A 88 -13.90 -4.37 -5.64
CA ALA A 88 -13.81 -3.12 -4.91
C ALA A 88 -12.51 -3.00 -4.09
N TYR A 89 -12.00 -1.79 -3.96
CA TYR A 89 -10.81 -1.40 -3.19
C TYR A 89 -9.52 -2.19 -3.50
N THR A 90 -9.47 -2.87 -4.64
CA THR A 90 -8.31 -3.65 -5.06
C THR A 90 -7.62 -2.96 -6.24
N PRO A 91 -6.47 -2.31 -6.06
CA PRO A 91 -5.73 -1.70 -7.16
C PRO A 91 -5.09 -2.79 -8.03
N ARG A 92 -4.92 -2.51 -9.33
CA ARG A 92 -4.17 -3.40 -10.23
C ARG A 92 -2.66 -3.34 -10.02
N VAL A 93 -2.18 -2.19 -9.57
CA VAL A 93 -0.76 -1.95 -9.33
C VAL A 93 -0.59 -1.37 -7.95
N SER A 94 0.31 -1.92 -7.18
CA SER A 94 0.82 -1.33 -5.95
C SER A 94 2.33 -1.49 -5.89
N ALA A 95 3.00 -0.55 -5.24
CA ALA A 95 4.43 -0.60 -5.03
C ALA A 95 4.78 0.04 -3.68
N SER A 96 5.83 -0.44 -3.05
CA SER A 96 6.41 0.22 -1.89
C SER A 96 7.93 0.08 -1.95
N GLY A 97 8.63 0.97 -1.29
CA GLY A 97 10.08 0.90 -1.20
C GLY A 97 10.61 1.67 -0.03
N GLN A 98 11.79 1.28 0.39
CA GLN A 98 12.53 1.90 1.48
C GLN A 98 14.00 2.01 1.10
N ALA A 99 14.60 3.16 1.39
CA ALA A 99 16.03 3.40 1.31
C ALA A 99 16.51 3.86 2.69
N GLY A 100 17.54 3.20 3.23
CA GLY A 100 18.13 3.51 4.54
C GLY A 100 19.63 3.74 4.42
N ILE A 101 20.12 4.71 5.17
CA ILE A 101 21.54 4.99 5.37
C ILE A 101 21.81 4.91 6.86
N GLU A 102 22.69 4.00 7.26
CA GLU A 102 23.11 3.81 8.65
C GLU A 102 24.55 4.27 8.82
N THR A 103 24.76 5.16 9.77
CA THR A 103 26.08 5.63 10.19
C THR A 103 26.18 5.61 11.72
N PRO A 104 27.37 5.68 12.33
CA PRO A 104 27.50 5.74 13.79
C PRO A 104 26.87 6.98 14.44
N TRP A 105 26.57 8.00 13.64
CA TRP A 105 26.10 9.29 14.18
C TRP A 105 24.63 9.55 13.89
N LEU A 106 24.10 9.00 12.77
CA LEU A 106 22.74 9.29 12.32
C LEU A 106 22.31 8.19 11.36
N ASN A 107 21.09 7.70 11.55
CA ASN A 107 20.39 6.83 10.61
C ASN A 107 19.32 7.63 9.90
N LEU A 108 19.34 7.58 8.58
CA LEU A 108 18.32 8.21 7.73
C LEU A 108 17.54 7.12 7.00
N SER A 109 16.25 7.30 6.89
CA SER A 109 15.44 6.45 6.03
C SER A 109 14.43 7.25 5.24
N TYR A 110 14.18 6.79 4.04
CA TYR A 110 13.13 7.28 3.15
C TYR A 110 12.25 6.11 2.79
N SER A 111 10.95 6.31 2.78
CA SER A 111 9.97 5.31 2.36
C SER A 111 8.95 5.91 1.41
N PHE A 112 8.47 5.09 0.48
CA PHE A 112 7.35 5.45 -0.35
C PHE A 112 6.35 4.29 -0.45
N LEU A 113 5.10 4.65 -0.67
CA LEU A 113 4.00 3.76 -0.98
C LEU A 113 3.28 4.31 -2.21
N PHE A 114 2.96 3.44 -3.15
CA PHE A 114 2.12 3.75 -4.30
C PHE A 114 0.94 2.79 -4.37
N SER A 115 -0.26 3.33 -4.57
CA SER A 115 -1.47 2.56 -4.89
C SER A 115 -2.07 3.08 -6.17
N GLY A 116 -2.27 2.19 -7.12
CA GLY A 116 -2.89 2.50 -8.41
C GLY A 116 -4.38 2.81 -8.31
N LYS A 117 -4.98 3.12 -9.44
CA LYS A 117 -6.43 3.33 -9.55
C LYS A 117 -7.19 2.11 -9.04
N ARG A 118 -8.27 2.37 -8.32
CA ARG A 118 -9.19 1.35 -7.80
C ARG A 118 -10.61 1.88 -7.80
N TYR A 119 -11.57 1.05 -7.47
CA TYR A 119 -12.97 1.41 -7.46
C TYR A 119 -13.57 1.14 -6.08
N MET A 120 -14.46 2.01 -5.60
CA MET A 120 -15.11 1.85 -4.30
C MET A 120 -16.22 0.78 -4.33
N LEU A 121 -16.79 0.50 -5.50
CA LEU A 121 -17.85 -0.48 -5.71
C LEU A 121 -17.45 -1.46 -6.82
N GLY A 122 -18.17 -2.57 -6.95
CA GLY A 122 -17.93 -3.59 -7.98
C GLY A 122 -18.04 -3.08 -9.43
N GLN A 123 -18.82 -2.03 -9.68
CA GLN A 123 -18.90 -1.40 -11.01
C GLN A 123 -17.67 -0.49 -11.24
N ASN A 124 -16.91 -0.82 -12.28
CA ASN A 124 -15.70 -0.08 -12.65
C ASN A 124 -16.03 1.13 -13.56
N ILE A 125 -16.87 2.03 -13.09
CA ILE A 125 -17.25 3.28 -13.75
C ILE A 125 -16.51 4.49 -13.13
N SER A 126 -16.51 5.62 -13.85
CA SER A 126 -15.82 6.84 -13.40
C SER A 126 -16.24 7.31 -12.01
N ASP A 127 -17.53 7.25 -11.71
CA ASP A 127 -18.11 7.76 -10.46
C ASP A 127 -17.66 6.94 -9.23
N ASN A 128 -17.35 5.66 -9.46
CA ASN A 128 -16.83 4.77 -8.42
C ASN A 128 -15.30 4.79 -8.31
N ARG A 129 -14.60 5.54 -9.17
CA ARG A 129 -13.14 5.53 -9.24
C ARG A 129 -12.53 6.31 -8.08
N LEU A 130 -11.51 5.72 -7.50
CA LEU A 130 -10.52 6.33 -6.63
C LEU A 130 -9.22 6.45 -7.41
N ASP A 131 -8.67 7.66 -7.49
CA ASP A 131 -7.44 7.90 -8.21
C ASP A 131 -6.24 7.26 -7.51
N SER A 132 -5.16 7.07 -8.25
CA SER A 132 -3.89 6.60 -7.71
C SER A 132 -3.28 7.65 -6.79
N TYR A 133 -2.55 7.20 -5.78
CA TYR A 133 -1.79 8.07 -4.91
C TYR A 133 -0.41 7.50 -4.63
N SER A 134 0.49 8.38 -4.20
CA SER A 134 1.74 8.02 -3.58
C SER A 134 1.91 8.77 -2.27
N ASP A 135 2.41 8.07 -1.26
CA ASP A 135 2.81 8.65 0.02
C ASP A 135 4.32 8.46 0.20
N HIS A 136 4.97 9.49 0.70
CA HIS A 136 6.42 9.54 0.87
C HIS A 136 6.72 10.02 2.29
N SER A 137 7.67 9.37 2.95
CA SER A 137 8.06 9.73 4.31
C SER A 137 9.58 9.68 4.44
N ILE A 138 10.11 10.52 5.31
CA ILE A 138 11.53 10.54 5.67
C ILE A 138 11.66 10.49 7.18
N SER A 139 12.64 9.76 7.68
CA SER A 139 12.96 9.76 9.11
C SER A 139 14.46 9.90 9.36
N ALA A 140 14.78 10.49 10.50
CA ALA A 140 16.12 10.61 11.03
C ALA A 140 16.14 10.09 12.47
N TYR A 141 16.97 9.09 12.72
CA TYR A 141 17.08 8.43 14.02
C TYR A 141 18.52 8.51 14.56
N ARG A 142 18.64 8.80 15.85
CA ARG A 142 19.93 8.82 16.55
C ARG A 142 19.82 8.37 18.00
N ASP A 143 20.80 7.56 18.43
CA ASP A 143 21.03 7.23 19.83
C ASP A 143 22.05 8.17 20.45
N PHE A 144 21.80 8.56 21.70
CA PHE A 144 22.69 9.37 22.52
C PHE A 144 23.03 8.59 23.79
N LYS A 145 24.32 8.44 24.10
CA LYS A 145 24.75 7.89 25.36
C LYS A 145 25.01 9.03 26.34
N ILE A 146 24.19 9.10 27.38
CA ILE A 146 24.32 10.08 28.47
C ILE A 146 24.66 9.30 29.72
N GLN A 147 25.95 9.25 30.04
CA GLN A 147 26.53 8.45 31.17
C GLN A 147 26.18 6.96 31.03
N LYS A 148 25.26 6.43 31.87
CA LYS A 148 24.79 5.02 31.87
C LYS A 148 23.48 4.80 31.19
N VAL A 149 22.85 5.87 30.66
CA VAL A 149 21.54 5.82 30.00
C VAL A 149 21.74 6.01 28.51
N THR A 150 21.04 5.24 27.72
CA THR A 150 20.91 5.48 26.27
C THR A 150 19.55 6.14 26.02
N ALA A 151 19.55 7.31 25.42
CA ALA A 151 18.36 8.00 24.94
C ALA A 151 18.31 7.93 23.43
N SER A 152 17.14 7.80 22.86
CA SER A 152 16.93 7.80 21.41
C SER A 152 16.05 8.96 20.98
N LEU A 153 16.34 9.52 19.81
CA LEU A 153 15.51 10.53 19.15
C LEU A 153 15.19 10.09 17.73
N ASN A 154 13.93 10.05 17.42
CA ASN A 154 13.43 9.83 16.06
C ASN A 154 12.58 11.01 15.59
N LEU A 155 12.95 11.58 14.46
CA LEU A 155 12.22 12.65 13.76
C LEU A 155 11.68 12.08 12.46
N GLU A 156 10.37 12.24 12.23
CA GLU A 156 9.73 11.76 11.01
C GLU A 156 8.90 12.85 10.36
N VAL A 157 9.00 12.94 9.05
CA VAL A 157 8.09 13.75 8.23
C VAL A 157 7.26 12.79 7.39
N LEU A 158 5.97 12.74 7.66
CA LEU A 158 5.00 11.89 6.98
C LEU A 158 4.30 12.71 5.90
N ASN A 159 3.88 12.04 4.82
CA ASN A 159 3.30 12.68 3.64
C ASN A 159 4.15 13.87 3.16
N LEU A 160 5.43 13.62 2.91
CA LEU A 160 6.45 14.61 2.55
C LEU A 160 6.03 15.53 1.40
N MET A 161 5.30 14.97 0.43
CA MET A 161 4.82 15.70 -0.75
C MET A 161 3.53 16.50 -0.49
N ASN A 162 2.97 16.41 0.73
CA ASN A 162 1.71 17.04 1.13
C ASN A 162 0.55 16.75 0.15
N ARG A 163 0.43 15.49 -0.27
CA ARG A 163 -0.62 15.05 -1.19
C ARG A 163 -1.94 14.85 -0.45
N ASN A 164 -3.00 15.38 -1.01
CA ASN A 164 -4.35 15.04 -0.58
C ASN A 164 -4.78 13.77 -1.31
N TYR A 165 -5.06 12.72 -0.57
CA TYR A 165 -5.52 11.44 -1.12
C TYR A 165 -6.47 10.74 -0.17
N GLU A 166 -7.23 9.79 -0.70
CA GLU A 166 -8.18 8.99 0.04
C GLU A 166 -7.84 7.52 -0.11
N ILE A 167 -7.77 6.79 0.97
CA ILE A 167 -7.70 5.31 0.94
C ILE A 167 -9.12 4.76 0.77
N VAL A 168 -10.05 5.29 1.52
CA VAL A 168 -11.48 5.03 1.43
C VAL A 168 -12.17 6.30 0.94
N LYS A 169 -13.12 6.17 0.04
CA LYS A 169 -13.86 7.31 -0.53
C LYS A 169 -14.44 8.19 0.57
N ASN A 170 -14.23 9.51 0.45
CA ASN A 170 -14.63 10.56 1.39
C ASN A 170 -13.96 10.48 2.79
N PHE A 171 -12.89 9.69 2.93
CA PHE A 171 -12.04 9.69 4.12
C PHE A 171 -10.64 10.17 3.72
N PRO A 172 -10.41 11.51 3.73
CA PRO A 172 -9.12 12.07 3.38
C PRO A 172 -8.06 11.66 4.40
N MET A 173 -6.89 11.33 3.91
CA MET A 173 -5.72 11.05 4.76
C MET A 173 -5.12 12.36 5.25
N PRO A 174 -4.43 12.35 6.41
CA PRO A 174 -3.75 13.53 6.93
C PRO A 174 -2.76 14.11 5.92
N GLY A 175 -2.69 15.43 5.86
CA GLY A 175 -1.64 16.14 5.14
C GLY A 175 -0.26 15.89 5.75
N ARG A 176 0.75 16.66 5.30
CA ARG A 176 2.09 16.58 5.87
C ARG A 176 2.07 16.77 7.38
N SER A 177 2.72 15.87 8.09
CA SER A 177 2.85 15.93 9.54
C SER A 177 4.27 15.59 9.99
N VAL A 178 4.64 16.11 11.14
CA VAL A 178 5.92 15.83 11.78
C VAL A 178 5.66 15.05 13.06
N ARG A 179 6.40 13.98 13.27
CA ARG A 179 6.37 13.18 14.49
C ARG A 179 7.75 13.18 15.14
N VAL A 180 7.78 13.43 16.43
CA VAL A 180 8.99 13.33 17.26
C VAL A 180 8.76 12.24 18.29
N THR A 181 9.68 11.30 18.37
CA THR A 181 9.66 10.22 19.37
C THR A 181 10.95 10.26 20.17
N ILE A 182 10.83 10.24 21.50
CA ILE A 182 11.94 10.18 22.44
C ILE A 182 11.79 8.90 23.25
N GLY A 183 12.86 8.10 23.34
CA GLY A 183 12.91 6.85 24.09
C GLY A 183 14.11 6.78 25.01
#